data_0aaa979ab395c52d205eab8fef0541eb
#
_entry.id   0aaa979ab395c52d205eab8fef0541eb
#
_cell.length_a   1.000
_cell.length_b   1.000
_cell.length_c   1.000
_cell.angle_alpha   90.00
_cell.angle_beta   90.00
_cell.angle_gamma   90.00
#
_symmetry.space_group_name_H-M   'P 1'
#
loop_
_entity.id
_entity.type
_entity.pdbx_description
1 polymer ?
#
loop_
_entity_poly.entity_id
_entity_poly.type
_entity_poly.pdbx_seq_one_letter_code
_entity_poly.pdbx_strand_id
1 'polypeptide(L)'
;ANPCGVASADNLINAYDLAYETDPESAFGGIIAFNGELNGETAEKIINRQFVEVIIAPSISRNAEDVLAKKENIRLLKYDDIKQTHSTNLDFKKVNGGLLIQDIDAGMINEDKLRVVTKVKPSELEIKDMLFAWKVAKMVKSNAIVYARNQQTIGVGAGPVSYTHLRAHETKR
;
A
#
# COMPACT_ATOMS: atom_id res chain seq x y z
N ALA A 1 -0.53 11.35 1.12
CA ALA A 1 -1.60 10.48 0.62
C ALA A 1 -1.66 9.21 1.48
N ASN A 2 -2.84 8.60 1.56
CA ASN A 2 -3.01 7.31 2.21
C ASN A 2 -3.11 6.23 1.12
N PRO A 3 -2.68 4.98 1.37
CA PRO A 3 -2.98 3.89 0.48
C PRO A 3 -4.51 3.67 0.40
N CYS A 4 -5.05 3.56 -0.80
CA CYS A 4 -6.46 3.21 -1.02
C CYS A 4 -6.66 1.70 -1.22
N GLY A 5 -5.61 0.99 -1.63
CA GLY A 5 -5.61 -0.45 -1.76
C GLY A 5 -4.20 -1.01 -1.72
N VAL A 6 -4.03 -2.12 -1.03
CA VAL A 6 -2.76 -2.85 -0.90
C VAL A 6 -3.03 -4.34 -0.99
N ALA A 7 -2.20 -5.06 -1.71
CA ALA A 7 -2.29 -6.51 -1.77
C ALA A 7 -0.92 -7.17 -1.99
N SER A 8 -0.82 -8.43 -1.59
CA SER A 8 0.31 -9.31 -1.87
C SER A 8 -0.20 -10.54 -2.60
N ALA A 9 0.46 -10.93 -3.69
CA ALA A 9 0.14 -12.10 -4.49
C ALA A 9 1.40 -12.70 -5.10
N ASP A 10 1.26 -13.86 -5.76
CA ASP A 10 2.38 -14.61 -6.36
C ASP A 10 3.01 -13.88 -7.57
N ASN A 11 2.31 -12.94 -8.16
CA ASN A 11 2.80 -12.11 -9.26
C ASN A 11 2.22 -10.68 -9.21
N LEU A 12 2.88 -9.76 -9.92
CA LEU A 12 2.53 -8.34 -9.88
C LEU A 12 1.12 -8.03 -10.42
N ILE A 13 0.71 -8.71 -11.48
CA ILE A 13 -0.58 -8.45 -12.12
C ILE A 13 -1.74 -8.81 -11.20
N ASN A 14 -1.62 -9.92 -10.49
CA ASN A 14 -2.61 -10.33 -9.50
C ASN A 14 -2.60 -9.41 -8.26
N ALA A 15 -1.41 -9.02 -7.79
CA ALA A 15 -1.29 -8.07 -6.70
C ALA A 15 -1.93 -6.72 -7.05
N TYR A 16 -1.73 -6.24 -8.28
CA TYR A 16 -2.38 -5.03 -8.78
C TYR A 16 -3.90 -5.17 -8.84
N ASP A 17 -4.41 -6.29 -9.35
CA ASP A 17 -5.85 -6.54 -9.43
C ASP A 17 -6.50 -6.48 -8.05
N LEU A 18 -5.95 -7.23 -7.11
CA LEU A 18 -6.46 -7.28 -5.73
C LEU A 18 -6.38 -5.92 -5.03
N ALA A 19 -5.26 -5.19 -5.21
CA ALA A 19 -5.14 -3.87 -4.63
C ALA A 19 -6.15 -2.87 -5.22
N TYR A 20 -6.35 -2.90 -6.53
CA TYR A 20 -7.31 -2.05 -7.22
C TYR A 20 -8.76 -2.33 -6.78
N GLU A 21 -9.13 -3.59 -6.56
CA GLU A 21 -10.47 -4.00 -6.13
C GLU A 21 -10.87 -3.45 -4.76
N THR A 22 -9.92 -3.02 -3.93
CA THR A 22 -10.20 -2.44 -2.62
C THR A 22 -11.03 -1.16 -2.73
N ASP A 23 -10.61 -0.24 -3.62
CA ASP A 23 -11.29 1.04 -3.84
C ASP A 23 -10.96 1.59 -5.24
N PRO A 24 -11.68 1.13 -6.27
CA PRO A 24 -11.45 1.56 -7.66
C PRO A 24 -11.70 3.05 -7.88
N GLU A 25 -12.60 3.66 -7.11
CA GLU A 25 -12.94 5.08 -7.26
C GLU A 25 -11.77 5.96 -6.77
N SER A 26 -11.19 5.63 -5.61
CA SER A 26 -10.03 6.36 -5.08
C SER A 26 -8.72 6.06 -5.83
N ALA A 27 -8.66 5.01 -6.61
CA ALA A 27 -7.50 4.65 -7.42
C ALA A 27 -7.30 5.55 -8.64
N PHE A 28 -8.31 6.30 -9.07
CA PHE A 28 -8.22 7.22 -10.20
C PHE A 28 -7.20 8.34 -9.94
N GLY A 29 -6.28 8.56 -10.88
CA GLY A 29 -5.20 9.54 -10.74
C GLY A 29 -4.17 9.17 -9.67
N GLY A 30 -4.13 7.90 -9.29
CA GLY A 30 -3.32 7.42 -8.18
C GLY A 30 -1.84 7.25 -8.52
N ILE A 31 -1.10 6.91 -7.45
CA ILE A 31 0.30 6.50 -7.50
C ILE A 31 0.34 5.00 -7.23
N ILE A 32 0.99 4.25 -8.10
CA ILE A 32 1.12 2.79 -7.96
C ILE A 32 2.57 2.46 -7.61
N ALA A 33 2.77 1.71 -6.54
CA ALA A 33 4.08 1.25 -6.11
C ALA A 33 4.16 -0.27 -6.12
N PHE A 34 5.23 -0.81 -6.69
CA PHE A 34 5.54 -2.23 -6.71
C PHE A 34 6.86 -2.52 -5.99
N ASN A 35 6.96 -3.71 -5.41
CA ASN A 35 8.20 -4.24 -4.85
C ASN A 35 8.88 -5.29 -5.74
N GLY A 36 8.39 -5.47 -6.97
CA GLY A 36 8.94 -6.35 -7.99
C GLY A 36 9.09 -5.66 -9.33
N GLU A 37 9.68 -6.34 -10.32
CA GLU A 37 9.88 -5.81 -11.66
C GLU A 37 8.55 -5.56 -12.38
N LEU A 38 8.34 -4.33 -12.85
CA LEU A 38 7.19 -3.98 -13.69
C LEU A 38 7.40 -4.55 -15.11
N ASN A 39 6.58 -5.51 -15.50
CA ASN A 39 6.58 -6.08 -16.84
C ASN A 39 5.54 -5.41 -17.76
N GLY A 40 5.65 -5.69 -19.09
CA GLY A 40 4.79 -5.09 -20.09
C GLY A 40 3.30 -5.43 -19.93
N GLU A 41 2.98 -6.66 -19.56
CA GLU A 41 1.60 -7.12 -19.34
C GLU A 41 0.91 -6.34 -18.22
N THR A 42 1.59 -6.19 -17.08
CA THR A 42 1.08 -5.41 -15.94
C THR A 42 0.94 -3.92 -16.33
N ALA A 43 1.93 -3.37 -17.03
CA ALA A 43 1.89 -1.98 -17.50
C ALA A 43 0.69 -1.74 -18.44
N GLU A 44 0.46 -2.63 -19.39
CA GLU A 44 -0.66 -2.55 -20.32
C GLU A 44 -2.01 -2.64 -19.59
N LYS A 45 -2.12 -3.54 -18.63
CA LYS A 45 -3.33 -3.68 -17.82
C LYS A 45 -3.65 -2.40 -17.04
N ILE A 46 -2.63 -1.78 -16.44
CA ILE A 46 -2.79 -0.53 -15.68
C ILE A 46 -3.34 0.58 -16.57
N ILE A 47 -2.68 0.86 -17.71
CA ILE A 47 -3.06 1.99 -18.58
C ILE A 47 -4.41 1.80 -19.30
N ASN A 48 -4.88 0.54 -19.41
CA ASN A 48 -6.19 0.23 -19.96
C ASN A 48 -7.31 0.27 -18.92
N ARG A 49 -6.96 0.16 -17.62
CA ARG A 49 -7.95 0.09 -16.53
C ARG A 49 -8.20 1.45 -15.88
N GLN A 50 -7.16 2.23 -15.65
CA GLN A 50 -7.29 3.49 -14.90
C GLN A 50 -6.36 4.58 -15.42
N PHE A 51 -6.72 5.81 -15.13
CA PHE A 51 -5.78 6.91 -15.20
C PHE A 51 -4.80 6.82 -14.02
N VAL A 52 -3.50 6.90 -14.30
CA VAL A 52 -2.42 6.85 -13.31
C VAL A 52 -1.43 7.99 -13.57
N GLU A 53 -0.96 8.61 -12.52
CA GLU A 53 0.01 9.72 -12.64
C GLU A 53 1.45 9.26 -12.43
N VAL A 54 1.67 8.33 -11.50
CA VAL A 54 3.02 7.85 -11.14
C VAL A 54 3.00 6.34 -10.97
N ILE A 55 3.99 5.68 -11.54
CA ILE A 55 4.28 4.27 -11.25
C ILE A 55 5.72 4.19 -10.75
N ILE A 56 5.93 3.50 -9.63
CA ILE A 56 7.25 3.28 -9.04
C ILE A 56 7.52 1.79 -8.84
N ALA A 57 8.69 1.32 -9.30
CA ALA A 57 9.12 -0.06 -9.16
C ALA A 57 10.64 -0.17 -9.02
N PRO A 58 11.20 -1.25 -8.45
CA PRO A 58 12.65 -1.44 -8.32
C PRO A 58 13.31 -1.67 -9.68
N SER A 59 12.62 -2.33 -10.60
CA SER A 59 13.05 -2.50 -11.98
C SER A 59 11.87 -2.45 -12.93
N ILE A 60 12.16 -2.12 -14.19
CA ILE A 60 11.16 -1.93 -15.23
C ILE A 60 11.68 -2.62 -16.48
N SER A 61 10.90 -3.53 -17.03
CA SER A 61 11.27 -4.22 -18.27
C SER A 61 11.17 -3.29 -19.48
N ARG A 62 11.95 -3.57 -20.51
CA ARG A 62 11.92 -2.81 -21.77
C ARG A 62 10.50 -2.73 -22.35
N ASN A 63 9.78 -3.85 -22.31
CA ASN A 63 8.40 -3.90 -22.83
C ASN A 63 7.46 -2.99 -22.02
N ALA A 64 7.64 -2.86 -20.71
CA ALA A 64 6.86 -1.94 -19.88
C ALA A 64 7.17 -0.48 -20.23
N GLU A 65 8.45 -0.14 -20.45
CA GLU A 65 8.85 1.19 -20.91
C GLU A 65 8.19 1.55 -22.24
N ASP A 66 8.21 0.63 -23.23
CA ASP A 66 7.62 0.83 -24.55
C ASP A 66 6.09 1.01 -24.49
N VAL A 67 5.42 0.30 -23.58
CA VAL A 67 3.97 0.44 -23.33
C VAL A 67 3.65 1.79 -22.70
N LEU A 68 4.40 2.19 -21.68
CA LEU A 68 4.15 3.41 -20.92
C LEU A 68 4.57 4.67 -21.66
N ALA A 69 5.56 4.58 -22.57
CA ALA A 69 5.98 5.70 -23.44
C ALA A 69 4.84 6.25 -24.32
N LYS A 70 3.78 5.46 -24.55
CA LYS A 70 2.58 5.91 -25.27
C LYS A 70 1.71 6.88 -24.46
N LYS A 71 2.01 7.08 -23.19
CA LYS A 71 1.24 7.92 -22.23
C LYS A 71 2.16 8.99 -21.63
N GLU A 72 2.28 10.12 -22.28
CA GLU A 72 3.21 11.21 -21.93
C GLU A 72 3.05 11.76 -20.50
N ASN A 73 1.89 11.59 -19.90
CA ASN A 73 1.59 12.13 -18.57
C ASN A 73 1.94 11.20 -17.40
N ILE A 74 2.38 9.96 -17.67
CA ILE A 74 2.78 9.01 -16.63
C ILE A 74 4.24 9.25 -16.25
N ARG A 75 4.49 9.44 -14.96
CA ARG A 75 5.83 9.52 -14.39
C ARG A 75 6.27 8.14 -13.94
N LEU A 76 7.24 7.58 -14.61
CA LEU A 76 7.80 6.27 -14.31
C LEU A 76 9.06 6.45 -13.47
N LEU A 77 9.05 5.93 -12.25
CA LEU A 77 10.15 6.05 -11.31
C LEU A 77 10.74 4.66 -11.03
N LYS A 78 12.06 4.61 -11.07
CA LYS A 78 12.84 3.46 -10.63
C LYS A 78 13.53 3.79 -9.32
N TYR A 79 13.56 2.85 -8.40
CA TYR A 79 14.35 2.97 -7.18
C TYR A 79 15.33 1.80 -7.08
N ASP A 80 16.53 2.08 -6.61
CA ASP A 80 17.48 1.03 -6.27
C ASP A 80 17.05 0.35 -4.97
N ASP A 81 17.53 -0.90 -4.79
CA ASP A 81 17.25 -1.68 -3.59
C ASP A 81 17.49 -0.83 -2.35
N ILE A 82 16.43 -0.48 -1.65
CA ILE A 82 16.51 0.31 -0.42
C ILE A 82 17.14 -0.60 0.62
N LYS A 83 18.46 -0.76 0.55
CA LYS A 83 19.20 -1.29 1.70
C LYS A 83 18.80 -0.40 2.85
N GLN A 84 18.22 -0.99 3.90
CA GLN A 84 17.95 -0.29 5.13
C GLN A 84 19.26 0.29 5.65
N THR A 85 19.60 1.47 5.18
CA THR A 85 20.65 2.28 5.78
C THR A 85 20.05 2.75 7.10
N HIS A 86 20.54 2.19 8.18
CA HIS A 86 20.31 2.69 9.54
C HIS A 86 21.03 4.04 9.71
N SER A 87 20.77 4.99 8.81
CA SER A 87 21.14 6.39 9.02
C SER A 87 20.19 6.97 10.06
N THR A 88 20.67 7.93 10.82
CA THR A 88 19.90 8.71 11.81
C THR A 88 18.48 8.96 11.32
N ASN A 89 17.56 8.14 11.81
CA ASN A 89 16.19 8.09 11.31
C ASN A 89 15.37 9.20 11.98
N LEU A 90 15.60 10.45 11.58
CA LEU A 90 14.82 11.58 12.02
C LEU A 90 13.75 11.92 10.99
N ASP A 91 12.55 12.13 11.46
CA ASP A 91 11.44 12.68 10.69
C ASP A 91 11.39 14.19 10.94
N PHE A 92 11.33 14.96 9.86
CA PHE A 92 11.33 16.42 9.90
C PHE A 92 10.01 16.94 9.32
N LYS A 93 9.27 17.72 10.11
CA LYS A 93 8.05 18.37 9.64
C LYS A 93 8.14 19.88 9.79
N LYS A 94 8.06 20.59 8.66
CA LYS A 94 7.98 22.04 8.66
C LYS A 94 6.64 22.48 9.24
N VAL A 95 6.70 23.38 10.22
CA VAL A 95 5.53 24.05 10.80
C VAL A 95 5.69 25.55 10.66
N ASN A 96 4.61 26.30 10.92
CA ASN A 96 4.70 27.75 10.91
C ASN A 96 5.62 28.25 12.02
N GLY A 97 6.69 28.94 11.64
CA GLY A 97 7.69 29.48 12.57
C GLY A 97 8.72 28.47 13.10
N GLY A 98 8.77 27.21 12.58
CA GLY A 98 9.72 26.25 13.10
C GLY A 98 9.80 24.94 12.36
N LEU A 99 10.44 23.97 13.00
CA LEU A 99 10.64 22.61 12.52
C LEU A 99 10.39 21.63 13.67
N LEU A 100 9.53 20.66 13.44
CA LEU A 100 9.38 19.50 14.32
C LEU A 100 10.38 18.42 13.91
N ILE A 101 11.10 17.89 14.87
CA ILE A 101 12.06 16.80 14.68
C ILE A 101 11.70 15.69 15.66
N GLN A 102 11.61 14.47 15.17
CA GLN A 102 11.35 13.28 15.98
C GLN A 102 12.06 12.07 15.39
N ASP A 103 12.21 11.03 16.19
CA ASP A 103 12.66 9.74 15.68
C ASP A 103 11.58 9.15 14.75
N ILE A 104 12.02 8.52 13.64
CA ILE A 104 11.12 7.76 12.77
C ILE A 104 10.62 6.55 13.56
N ASP A 105 9.33 6.27 13.48
CA ASP A 105 8.78 5.00 13.95
C ASP A 105 9.25 3.85 13.03
N ALA A 106 10.40 3.29 13.36
CA ALA A 106 10.96 2.11 12.69
C ALA A 106 10.39 0.78 13.22
N GLY A 107 9.51 0.82 14.23
CA GLY A 107 8.96 -0.38 14.86
C GLY A 107 8.19 -1.25 13.88
N MET A 108 8.53 -2.54 13.84
CA MET A 108 7.81 -3.58 13.10
C MET A 108 7.46 -4.72 14.04
N ILE A 109 6.23 -5.22 13.93
CA ILE A 109 5.75 -6.36 14.70
C ILE A 109 5.95 -7.63 13.87
N ASN A 110 6.52 -8.66 14.52
CA ASN A 110 6.64 -10.01 13.99
C ASN A 110 5.72 -10.94 14.79
N GLU A 111 5.45 -12.11 14.24
CA GLU A 111 4.62 -13.13 14.88
C GLU A 111 5.10 -13.48 16.29
N ASP A 112 6.41 -13.61 16.50
CA ASP A 112 7.01 -13.93 17.78
C ASP A 112 6.69 -12.94 18.93
N LYS A 113 6.28 -11.72 18.58
CA LYS A 113 5.90 -10.67 19.53
C LYS A 113 4.40 -10.66 19.84
N LEU A 114 3.63 -11.50 19.17
CA LEU A 114 2.19 -11.57 19.38
C LEU A 114 1.85 -12.43 20.60
N ARG A 115 0.89 -11.97 21.38
CA ARG A 115 0.31 -12.73 22.48
C ARG A 115 -1.21 -12.81 22.32
N VAL A 116 -1.72 -14.01 22.14
CA VAL A 116 -3.17 -14.25 22.09
C VAL A 116 -3.75 -14.08 23.49
N VAL A 117 -4.63 -13.10 23.66
CA VAL A 117 -5.31 -12.78 24.93
C VAL A 117 -6.80 -13.16 24.93
N THR A 118 -7.32 -13.59 23.77
CA THR A 118 -8.71 -13.98 23.58
C THR A 118 -8.91 -15.48 23.88
N LYS A 119 -10.16 -15.87 24.19
CA LYS A 119 -10.51 -17.28 24.40
C LYS A 119 -10.38 -18.10 23.11
N VAL A 120 -10.77 -17.53 21.99
CA VAL A 120 -10.62 -18.12 20.65
C VAL A 120 -9.26 -17.73 20.12
N LYS A 121 -8.48 -18.71 19.69
CA LYS A 121 -7.18 -18.50 19.07
C LYS A 121 -7.36 -18.23 17.59
N PRO A 122 -6.62 -17.26 17.01
CA PRO A 122 -6.61 -17.05 15.56
C PRO A 122 -5.95 -18.24 14.85
N SER A 123 -6.39 -18.51 13.63
CA SER A 123 -5.70 -19.41 12.69
C SER A 123 -4.41 -18.76 12.16
N GLU A 124 -3.54 -19.55 11.56
CA GLU A 124 -2.32 -19.04 10.91
C GLU A 124 -2.63 -18.02 9.79
N LEU A 125 -3.71 -18.21 9.04
CA LEU A 125 -4.14 -17.28 8.01
C LEU A 125 -4.59 -15.94 8.62
N GLU A 126 -5.36 -15.98 9.69
CA GLU A 126 -5.78 -14.77 10.41
C GLU A 126 -4.59 -14.02 11.01
N ILE A 127 -3.57 -14.71 11.51
CA ILE A 127 -2.33 -14.08 11.99
C ILE A 127 -1.63 -13.36 10.83
N LYS A 128 -1.50 -14.01 9.66
CA LYS A 128 -0.91 -13.39 8.47
C LYS A 128 -1.67 -12.14 8.02
N ASP A 129 -2.99 -12.23 8.01
CA ASP A 129 -3.85 -11.10 7.64
C ASP A 129 -3.78 -9.95 8.66
N MET A 130 -3.74 -10.26 9.95
CA MET A 130 -3.54 -9.25 10.99
C MET A 130 -2.19 -8.54 10.89
N LEU A 131 -1.10 -9.28 10.64
CA LEU A 131 0.23 -8.70 10.43
C LEU A 131 0.29 -7.85 9.15
N PHE A 132 -0.38 -8.29 8.09
CA PHE A 132 -0.51 -7.53 6.86
C PHE A 132 -1.30 -6.23 7.11
N ALA A 133 -2.48 -6.32 7.74
CA ALA A 133 -3.31 -5.16 8.08
C ALA A 133 -2.55 -4.16 8.97
N TRP A 134 -1.78 -4.66 9.95
CA TRP A 134 -0.96 -3.81 10.81
C TRP A 134 0.09 -3.03 10.03
N LYS A 135 0.80 -3.68 9.08
CA LYS A 135 1.77 -3.00 8.22
C LYS A 135 1.14 -1.91 7.37
N VAL A 136 -0.05 -2.17 6.83
CA VAL A 136 -0.80 -1.18 6.06
C VAL A 136 -1.25 -0.03 6.97
N ALA A 137 -1.83 -0.34 8.14
CA ALA A 137 -2.32 0.67 9.09
C ALA A 137 -1.21 1.62 9.55
N LYS A 138 0.03 1.12 9.71
CA LYS A 138 1.19 1.96 10.03
C LYS A 138 1.44 3.07 9.01
N MET A 139 1.10 2.83 7.73
CA MET A 139 1.28 3.80 6.64
C MET A 139 0.06 4.69 6.42
N VAL A 140 -1.03 4.45 7.14
CA VAL A 140 -2.27 5.23 7.05
C VAL A 140 -2.29 6.31 8.11
N LYS A 141 -2.70 7.52 7.72
CA LYS A 141 -2.81 8.65 8.64
C LYS A 141 -3.83 8.37 9.74
N SER A 142 -3.46 8.61 10.99
CA SER A 142 -4.30 8.39 12.17
C SER A 142 -5.59 9.25 12.15
N ASN A 143 -6.68 8.74 12.69
CA ASN A 143 -6.84 7.37 13.14
C ASN A 143 -7.02 6.46 11.93
N ALA A 144 -6.38 5.31 11.95
CA ALA A 144 -6.38 4.36 10.86
C ALA A 144 -7.19 3.11 11.22
N ILE A 145 -8.03 2.65 10.30
CA ILE A 145 -8.69 1.35 10.38
C ILE A 145 -8.45 0.63 9.07
N VAL A 146 -7.95 -0.60 9.14
CA VAL A 146 -7.68 -1.43 7.97
C VAL A 146 -8.34 -2.79 8.17
N TYR A 147 -9.18 -3.18 7.23
CA TYR A 147 -9.66 -4.54 7.09
C TYR A 147 -8.87 -5.26 6.01
N ALA A 148 -8.40 -6.45 6.31
CA ALA A 148 -7.66 -7.29 5.37
C ALA A 148 -8.15 -8.73 5.40
N ARG A 149 -8.02 -9.40 4.26
CA ARG A 149 -8.29 -10.82 4.08
C ARG A 149 -7.43 -11.36 2.96
N ASN A 150 -6.80 -12.51 3.16
CA ASN A 150 -5.92 -13.16 2.18
C ASN A 150 -4.82 -12.20 1.69
N GLN A 151 -4.22 -11.42 2.61
CA GLN A 151 -3.20 -10.41 2.30
C GLN A 151 -3.64 -9.37 1.26
N GLN A 152 -4.92 -9.05 1.23
CA GLN A 152 -5.54 -7.97 0.47
C GLN A 152 -6.29 -7.05 1.43
N THR A 153 -6.20 -5.75 1.25
CA THR A 153 -7.09 -4.81 1.94
C THR A 153 -8.51 -4.94 1.39
N ILE A 154 -9.50 -4.99 2.29
CA ILE A 154 -10.92 -4.98 1.93
C ILE A 154 -11.50 -3.59 2.14
N GLY A 155 -10.89 -2.82 3.01
CA GLY A 155 -11.25 -1.43 3.27
C GLY A 155 -10.15 -0.73 4.07
N VAL A 156 -9.90 0.53 3.73
CA VAL A 156 -8.93 1.41 4.39
C VAL A 156 -9.63 2.69 4.78
N GLY A 157 -9.68 2.96 6.08
CA GLY A 157 -10.21 4.20 6.62
C GLY A 157 -9.10 5.04 7.26
N ALA A 158 -9.02 6.32 6.87
CA ALA A 158 -8.03 7.26 7.36
C ALA A 158 -8.67 8.52 7.93
N GLY A 159 -8.17 9.00 9.07
CA GLY A 159 -8.61 10.24 9.70
C GLY A 159 -9.97 10.14 10.41
N PRO A 160 -10.55 11.26 10.87
CA PRO A 160 -11.72 11.28 11.74
C PRO A 160 -13.06 10.86 11.08
N VAL A 161 -13.09 10.72 9.75
CA VAL A 161 -14.34 10.49 8.97
C VAL A 161 -14.55 9.02 8.60
N SER A 162 -13.65 8.13 8.98
CA SER A 162 -13.54 6.82 8.35
C SER A 162 -14.51 5.73 8.81
N TYR A 163 -15.15 5.89 9.96
CA TYR A 163 -16.04 4.84 10.49
C TYR A 163 -17.30 4.59 9.64
N THR A 164 -17.80 5.59 8.95
CA THR A 164 -19.00 5.48 8.11
C THR A 164 -18.68 4.87 6.75
N HIS A 165 -17.52 5.13 6.18
CA HIS A 165 -17.10 4.54 4.91
C HIS A 165 -16.82 3.03 5.03
N LEU A 166 -16.19 2.60 6.12
CA LEU A 166 -15.89 1.18 6.35
C LEU A 166 -17.15 0.34 6.54
N ARG A 167 -18.19 0.86 7.23
CA ARG A 167 -19.48 0.18 7.35
C ARG A 167 -20.16 -0.01 6.00
N ALA A 168 -20.03 0.90 5.07
CA ALA A 168 -20.61 0.78 3.74
C ALA A 168 -19.99 -0.35 2.91
N HIS A 169 -18.71 -0.67 3.12
CA HIS A 169 -18.02 -1.79 2.48
C HIS A 169 -18.36 -3.14 3.11
N GLU A 170 -18.61 -3.20 4.43
CA GLU A 170 -19.02 -4.43 5.12
C GLU A 170 -20.42 -4.91 4.71
N THR A 171 -21.33 -4.01 4.38
CA THR A 171 -22.73 -4.35 4.08
C THR A 171 -23.01 -4.73 2.63
N LYS A 172 -22.02 -4.64 1.74
CA LYS A 172 -22.15 -4.95 0.31
C LYS A 172 -21.63 -6.35 -0.09
N ARG A 173 -21.28 -7.21 0.89
CA ARG A 173 -20.82 -8.59 0.64
C ARG A 173 -21.65 -9.62 1.37
#